data_a128546603ba95d234f077a2e689a77e
#
_entry.id   a128546603ba95d234f077a2e689a77e
#
_cell.length_a   1.000
_cell.length_b   1.000
_cell.length_c   1.000
_cell.angle_alpha   90.00
_cell.angle_beta   90.00
_cell.angle_gamma   90.00
#
_symmetry.space_group_name_H-M   'P 1'
#
loop_
_entity.id
_entity.type
_entity.pdbx_description
1 polymer ?
#
loop_
_entity_poly.entity_id
_entity_poly.type
_entity_poly.pdbx_seq_one_letter_code
_entity_poly.pdbx_strand_id
1 'polypeptide(L)'
;MLKIKLSKDFIRNTVKRALNEDLYPSGDITSSLVKNNKIIKVKLLSNQNAIIGGLLFAEQAFDLIDNKIKFLIKKKDGAQVKKGSLIATIEGKAKNILVAERVALNFLSHISGIATKTNQFVKLAGKQCKICCTRKTIPNMRVIQKYAVKLGGGINHRFNLSDEFLIKDNHIASSDIKNLVSLAIKNKKRKKITVEVDNLKQLKTIMGLKFNTVLFDNMSLKNLKEGVKIARKYYETEASGNINLKTVKGVAKTGVDRISVGSITHSASAIDFKLEI
;
A
#
# COMPACT_ATOMS: atom_id res chain seq x y z
N MET A 1 -0.20 -9.71 13.62
CA MET A 1 -0.25 -9.05 12.29
C MET A 1 0.35 -9.99 11.25
N LEU A 2 -0.39 -10.37 10.24
CA LEU A 2 0.10 -11.22 9.14
C LEU A 2 1.29 -10.52 8.46
N LYS A 3 2.44 -11.20 8.40
CA LYS A 3 3.58 -10.74 7.61
C LYS A 3 3.22 -10.94 6.13
N ILE A 4 2.99 -9.85 5.38
CA ILE A 4 2.79 -9.93 3.94
C ILE A 4 4.10 -10.40 3.32
N LYS A 5 4.12 -11.64 2.86
CA LYS A 5 5.21 -12.24 2.11
C LYS A 5 4.70 -12.50 0.69
N LEU A 6 5.34 -11.87 -0.30
CA LEU A 6 5.09 -12.17 -1.71
C LEU A 6 5.77 -13.50 -2.04
N SER A 7 5.01 -14.59 -2.14
CA SER A 7 5.56 -15.85 -2.62
C SER A 7 5.76 -15.80 -4.14
N LYS A 8 6.68 -16.61 -4.65
CA LYS A 8 6.90 -16.74 -6.11
C LYS A 8 5.61 -17.12 -6.84
N ASP A 9 4.85 -18.07 -6.28
CA ASP A 9 3.59 -18.53 -6.87
C ASP A 9 2.53 -17.43 -6.89
N PHE A 10 2.44 -16.59 -5.84
CA PHE A 10 1.53 -15.46 -5.82
C PHE A 10 1.87 -14.47 -6.94
N ILE A 11 3.14 -14.10 -7.08
CA ILE A 11 3.62 -13.18 -8.13
C ILE A 11 3.32 -13.78 -9.51
N ARG A 12 3.75 -15.03 -9.75
CA ARG A 12 3.55 -15.73 -11.02
C ARG A 12 2.08 -15.80 -11.42
N ASN A 13 1.20 -16.22 -10.51
CA ASN A 13 -0.23 -16.35 -10.80
C ASN A 13 -0.90 -14.99 -11.03
N THR A 14 -0.46 -13.95 -10.32
CA THR A 14 -0.97 -12.58 -10.50
C THR A 14 -0.58 -12.04 -11.86
N VAL A 15 0.69 -12.16 -12.23
CA VAL A 15 1.20 -11.68 -13.52
C VAL A 15 0.62 -12.49 -14.67
N LYS A 16 0.48 -13.82 -14.52
CA LYS A 16 -0.15 -14.67 -15.55
C LYS A 16 -1.58 -14.22 -15.86
N ARG A 17 -2.36 -13.86 -14.83
CA ARG A 17 -3.74 -13.33 -15.05
C ARG A 17 -3.72 -12.01 -15.82
N ALA A 18 -2.81 -11.09 -15.48
CA ALA A 18 -2.69 -9.82 -16.18
C ALA A 18 -2.22 -9.99 -17.64
N LEU A 19 -1.28 -10.92 -17.89
CA LEU A 19 -0.89 -11.27 -19.27
C LEU A 19 -2.04 -11.90 -20.05
N ASN A 20 -2.82 -12.78 -19.43
CA ASN A 20 -3.99 -13.36 -20.09
C ASN A 20 -5.05 -12.30 -20.43
N GLU A 21 -5.28 -11.32 -19.57
CA GLU A 21 -6.19 -10.20 -19.83
C GLU A 21 -5.76 -9.40 -21.06
N ASP A 22 -4.45 -9.18 -21.23
CA ASP A 22 -3.89 -8.37 -22.31
C ASP A 22 -3.75 -9.16 -23.64
N LEU A 23 -3.59 -10.48 -23.57
CA LEU A 23 -3.29 -11.33 -24.73
C LEU A 23 -4.47 -12.16 -25.26
N TYR A 24 -5.57 -12.26 -24.51
CA TYR A 24 -6.73 -13.04 -24.93
C TYR A 24 -7.56 -12.28 -25.99
N PRO A 25 -8.11 -12.96 -27.03
CA PRO A 25 -7.94 -14.38 -27.34
C PRO A 25 -6.76 -14.66 -28.30
N SER A 26 -6.24 -13.68 -29.02
CA SER A 26 -5.41 -13.88 -30.24
C SER A 26 -3.94 -13.51 -30.06
N GLY A 27 -3.51 -13.13 -28.84
CA GLY A 27 -2.17 -12.62 -28.58
C GLY A 27 -1.96 -11.20 -29.10
N ASP A 28 -0.69 -10.75 -29.13
CA ASP A 28 -0.34 -9.44 -29.68
C ASP A 28 -0.27 -9.50 -31.21
N ILE A 29 -1.35 -9.04 -31.86
CA ILE A 29 -1.49 -9.02 -33.31
C ILE A 29 -0.48 -8.09 -33.97
N THR A 30 -0.10 -6.98 -33.33
CA THR A 30 0.88 -6.03 -33.87
C THR A 30 2.28 -6.59 -33.82
N SER A 31 2.70 -7.14 -32.68
CA SER A 31 4.03 -7.77 -32.57
C SER A 31 4.16 -9.04 -33.45
N SER A 32 3.04 -9.66 -33.88
CA SER A 32 3.06 -10.77 -34.82
C SER A 32 3.63 -10.38 -36.20
N LEU A 33 3.53 -9.10 -36.57
CA LEU A 33 4.07 -8.54 -37.83
C LEU A 33 5.59 -8.38 -37.78
N VAL A 34 6.20 -8.41 -36.60
CA VAL A 34 7.66 -8.31 -36.43
C VAL A 34 8.30 -9.64 -36.81
N LYS A 35 8.70 -9.76 -38.09
CA LYS A 35 9.32 -10.98 -38.61
C LYS A 35 10.74 -11.24 -38.13
N ASN A 36 11.43 -10.20 -37.63
CA ASN A 36 12.83 -10.28 -37.24
C ASN A 36 12.98 -10.70 -35.78
N ASN A 37 13.63 -11.84 -35.52
CA ASN A 37 13.98 -12.34 -34.21
C ASN A 37 15.22 -11.63 -33.59
N LYS A 38 15.44 -10.35 -33.95
CA LYS A 38 16.58 -9.58 -33.46
C LYS A 38 16.56 -9.51 -31.93
N ILE A 39 17.71 -9.82 -31.34
CA ILE A 39 17.94 -9.57 -29.91
C ILE A 39 18.22 -8.07 -29.72
N ILE A 40 17.48 -7.44 -28.85
CA ILE A 40 17.65 -6.03 -28.48
C ILE A 40 17.96 -5.92 -26.98
N LYS A 41 18.56 -4.81 -26.63
CA LYS A 41 18.80 -4.42 -25.24
C LYS A 41 18.12 -3.09 -25.00
N VAL A 42 17.19 -3.07 -24.05
CA VAL A 42 16.42 -1.88 -23.70
C VAL A 42 16.71 -1.45 -22.27
N LYS A 43 16.55 -0.16 -22.01
CA LYS A 43 16.68 0.47 -20.69
C LYS A 43 15.31 0.75 -20.11
N LEU A 44 15.05 0.30 -18.90
CA LEU A 44 13.89 0.70 -18.11
C LEU A 44 14.23 1.97 -17.32
N LEU A 45 13.56 3.06 -17.63
CA LEU A 45 13.81 4.38 -17.03
C LEU A 45 12.59 4.90 -16.28
N SER A 46 12.84 5.65 -15.21
CA SER A 46 11.78 6.39 -14.51
C SER A 46 11.63 7.79 -15.11
N ASN A 47 10.43 8.17 -15.50
CA ASN A 47 10.14 9.53 -16.00
C ASN A 47 9.83 10.53 -14.88
N GLN A 48 9.82 10.08 -13.62
CA GLN A 48 9.49 10.88 -12.44
C GLN A 48 10.41 10.55 -11.27
N ASN A 49 10.45 11.43 -10.24
CA ASN A 49 11.02 11.10 -8.94
C ASN A 49 10.08 10.12 -8.24
N ALA A 50 10.59 8.99 -7.75
CA ALA A 50 9.76 7.94 -7.18
C ALA A 50 10.46 7.10 -6.12
N ILE A 51 9.66 6.35 -5.35
CA ILE A 51 10.10 5.16 -4.63
C ILE A 51 9.74 3.96 -5.51
N ILE A 52 10.74 3.19 -5.92
CA ILE A 52 10.54 2.03 -6.80
C ILE A 52 9.83 0.90 -6.05
N GLY A 53 8.93 0.24 -6.76
CA GLY A 53 8.27 -0.98 -6.28
C GLY A 53 7.68 -1.78 -7.42
N GLY A 54 7.72 -3.12 -7.29
CA GLY A 54 7.11 -4.02 -8.28
C GLY A 54 8.09 -4.66 -9.27
N LEU A 55 9.39 -4.57 -9.04
CA LEU A 55 10.41 -5.16 -9.93
C LEU A 55 10.22 -6.66 -10.12
N LEU A 56 9.87 -7.39 -9.05
CA LEU A 56 9.60 -8.84 -9.15
C LEU A 56 8.40 -9.17 -10.06
N PHE A 57 7.39 -8.30 -10.11
CA PHE A 57 6.25 -8.46 -11.00
C PHE A 57 6.64 -8.15 -12.45
N ALA A 58 7.43 -7.10 -12.65
CA ALA A 58 7.92 -6.74 -13.96
C ALA A 58 8.83 -7.83 -14.54
N GLU A 59 9.81 -8.31 -13.79
CA GLU A 59 10.68 -9.41 -14.16
C GLU A 59 9.88 -10.66 -14.53
N GLN A 60 8.87 -11.01 -13.71
CA GLN A 60 8.01 -12.16 -13.95
C GLN A 60 7.14 -12.01 -15.21
N ALA A 61 6.79 -10.79 -15.63
CA ALA A 61 6.07 -10.57 -16.88
C ALA A 61 6.93 -10.94 -18.09
N PHE A 62 8.19 -10.54 -18.09
CA PHE A 62 9.14 -10.93 -19.12
C PHE A 62 9.44 -12.43 -19.10
N ASP A 63 9.69 -13.00 -17.93
CA ASP A 63 9.97 -14.44 -17.76
C ASP A 63 8.84 -15.34 -18.24
N LEU A 64 7.59 -14.96 -18.02
CA LEU A 64 6.42 -15.72 -18.47
C LEU A 64 6.21 -15.68 -19.99
N ILE A 65 6.67 -14.65 -20.67
CA ILE A 65 6.61 -14.54 -22.13
C ILE A 65 7.79 -15.28 -22.78
N ASP A 66 9.00 -15.11 -22.22
CA ASP A 66 10.20 -15.82 -22.70
C ASP A 66 11.23 -15.89 -21.56
N ASN A 67 11.47 -17.06 -21.03
CA ASN A 67 12.44 -17.29 -19.95
C ASN A 67 13.91 -17.08 -20.34
N LYS A 68 14.19 -16.81 -21.62
CA LYS A 68 15.52 -16.42 -22.11
C LYS A 68 15.76 -14.91 -22.03
N ILE A 69 14.74 -14.10 -21.72
CA ILE A 69 14.90 -12.66 -21.51
C ILE A 69 15.71 -12.44 -20.23
N LYS A 70 16.80 -11.68 -20.36
CA LYS A 70 17.63 -11.29 -19.23
C LYS A 70 17.11 -9.97 -18.65
N PHE A 71 16.62 -9.99 -17.42
CA PHE A 71 16.18 -8.81 -16.67
C PHE A 71 17.20 -8.46 -15.60
N LEU A 72 18.01 -7.41 -15.82
CA LEU A 72 19.10 -7.03 -14.91
C LEU A 72 18.70 -5.80 -14.08
N ILE A 73 18.35 -6.02 -12.83
CA ILE A 73 17.96 -4.98 -11.88
C ILE A 73 19.13 -4.08 -11.52
N LYS A 74 18.97 -2.75 -11.64
CA LYS A 74 19.92 -1.71 -11.26
C LYS A 74 19.53 -0.97 -9.98
N LYS A 75 18.22 -0.90 -9.69
CA LYS A 75 17.66 -0.30 -8.46
C LYS A 75 16.74 -1.30 -7.80
N LYS A 76 16.79 -1.44 -6.47
CA LYS A 76 15.94 -2.38 -5.72
C LYS A 76 14.59 -1.75 -5.38
N ASP A 77 13.58 -2.58 -5.13
CA ASP A 77 12.32 -2.14 -4.54
C ASP A 77 12.59 -1.39 -3.20
N GLY A 78 11.88 -0.27 -3.01
CA GLY A 78 12.09 0.66 -1.90
C GLY A 78 13.16 1.74 -2.16
N ALA A 79 13.95 1.66 -3.23
CA ALA A 79 14.92 2.68 -3.57
C ALA A 79 14.24 3.98 -4.02
N GLN A 80 14.77 5.12 -3.56
CA GLN A 80 14.39 6.43 -4.07
C GLN A 80 15.18 6.73 -5.34
N VAL A 81 14.50 7.15 -6.40
CA VAL A 81 15.09 7.49 -7.69
C VAL A 81 14.65 8.87 -8.17
N LYS A 82 15.45 9.46 -9.06
CA LYS A 82 15.14 10.71 -9.76
C LYS A 82 14.61 10.41 -11.17
N LYS A 83 13.96 11.39 -11.79
CA LYS A 83 13.66 11.36 -13.23
C LYS A 83 14.91 11.03 -14.04
N GLY A 84 14.79 10.16 -15.04
CA GLY A 84 15.88 9.68 -15.87
C GLY A 84 16.72 8.54 -15.28
N SER A 85 16.46 8.11 -14.04
CA SER A 85 17.21 7.01 -13.43
C SER A 85 17.00 5.70 -14.16
N LEU A 86 18.09 4.98 -14.45
CA LEU A 86 18.08 3.61 -14.96
C LEU A 86 17.68 2.64 -13.83
N ILE A 87 16.57 1.93 -14.05
CA ILE A 87 15.97 1.00 -13.09
C ILE A 87 16.41 -0.43 -13.36
N ALA A 88 16.37 -0.86 -14.63
CA ALA A 88 16.82 -2.16 -15.08
C ALA A 88 17.26 -2.10 -16.55
N THR A 89 18.01 -3.11 -16.99
CA THR A 89 18.24 -3.38 -18.42
C THR A 89 17.61 -4.72 -18.77
N ILE A 90 17.01 -4.79 -19.94
CA ILE A 90 16.29 -5.97 -20.42
C ILE A 90 16.87 -6.35 -21.78
N GLU A 91 17.25 -7.61 -21.96
CA GLU A 91 17.86 -8.13 -23.19
C GLU A 91 17.12 -9.38 -23.63
N GLY A 92 16.64 -9.41 -24.87
CA GLY A 92 15.91 -10.52 -25.42
C GLY A 92 15.38 -10.26 -26.83
N LYS A 93 14.56 -11.17 -27.37
CA LYS A 93 13.92 -10.98 -28.65
C LYS A 93 12.99 -9.78 -28.63
N ALA A 94 13.11 -8.86 -29.59
CA ALA A 94 12.34 -7.63 -29.67
C ALA A 94 10.84 -7.88 -29.52
N LYS A 95 10.29 -8.83 -30.27
CA LYS A 95 8.88 -9.22 -30.22
C LYS A 95 8.43 -9.58 -28.77
N ASN A 96 9.20 -10.41 -28.07
CA ASN A 96 8.83 -10.90 -26.75
C ASN A 96 8.93 -9.79 -25.68
N ILE A 97 9.88 -8.86 -25.84
CA ILE A 97 9.97 -7.67 -24.97
C ILE A 97 8.73 -6.79 -25.14
N LEU A 98 8.30 -6.52 -26.38
CA LEU A 98 7.11 -5.70 -26.67
C LEU A 98 5.83 -6.30 -26.07
N VAL A 99 5.67 -7.63 -26.19
CA VAL A 99 4.51 -8.35 -25.63
C VAL A 99 4.43 -8.24 -24.11
N ALA A 100 5.55 -8.28 -23.38
CA ALA A 100 5.57 -8.22 -21.92
C ALA A 100 5.52 -6.79 -21.35
N GLU A 101 5.91 -5.81 -22.15
CA GLU A 101 6.18 -4.42 -21.73
C GLU A 101 5.05 -3.82 -20.93
N ARG A 102 3.83 -3.79 -21.47
CA ARG A 102 2.72 -3.07 -20.86
C ARG A 102 2.35 -3.63 -19.51
N VAL A 103 2.26 -4.93 -19.36
CA VAL A 103 1.95 -5.60 -18.09
C VAL A 103 3.04 -5.33 -17.06
N ALA A 104 4.32 -5.42 -17.47
CA ALA A 104 5.46 -5.11 -16.61
C ALA A 104 5.41 -3.66 -16.09
N LEU A 105 5.20 -2.70 -16.98
CA LEU A 105 5.11 -1.27 -16.65
C LEU A 105 3.90 -0.96 -15.78
N ASN A 106 2.75 -1.60 -16.00
CA ASN A 106 1.55 -1.39 -15.18
C ASN A 106 1.77 -1.77 -13.71
N PHE A 107 2.40 -2.92 -13.43
CA PHE A 107 2.75 -3.29 -12.06
C PHE A 107 3.74 -2.32 -11.42
N LEU A 108 4.81 -1.96 -12.14
CA LEU A 108 5.80 -0.98 -11.66
C LEU A 108 5.14 0.36 -11.34
N SER A 109 4.34 0.87 -12.26
CA SER A 109 3.67 2.17 -12.15
C SER A 109 2.74 2.24 -10.93
N HIS A 110 1.89 1.22 -10.75
CA HIS A 110 0.94 1.15 -9.66
C HIS A 110 1.64 1.00 -8.29
N ILE A 111 2.56 0.05 -8.16
CA ILE A 111 3.25 -0.24 -6.91
C ILE A 111 4.14 0.92 -6.49
N SER A 112 4.91 1.48 -7.43
CA SER A 112 5.74 2.66 -7.19
C SER A 112 4.91 3.90 -6.83
N GLY A 113 3.72 4.06 -7.43
CA GLY A 113 2.79 5.14 -7.11
C GLY A 113 2.37 5.14 -5.64
N ILE A 114 1.96 3.98 -5.14
CA ILE A 114 1.58 3.79 -3.73
C ILE A 114 2.78 4.00 -2.80
N ALA A 115 3.94 3.43 -3.15
CA ALA A 115 5.16 3.58 -2.36
C ALA A 115 5.59 5.05 -2.28
N THR A 116 5.55 5.76 -3.40
CA THR A 116 5.91 7.19 -3.49
C THR A 116 4.96 8.05 -2.67
N LYS A 117 3.64 7.86 -2.84
CA LYS A 117 2.63 8.60 -2.07
C LYS A 117 2.76 8.31 -0.57
N THR A 118 2.96 7.07 -0.18
CA THR A 118 3.20 6.69 1.22
C THR A 118 4.42 7.41 1.78
N ASN A 119 5.53 7.46 1.03
CA ASN A 119 6.77 8.13 1.45
C ASN A 119 6.57 9.64 1.64
N GLN A 120 5.75 10.29 0.82
CA GLN A 120 5.39 11.70 1.00
C GLN A 120 4.71 11.93 2.35
N PHE A 121 3.72 11.10 2.70
CA PHE A 121 3.06 11.17 4.00
C PHE A 121 4.02 10.89 5.16
N VAL A 122 4.87 9.86 5.05
CA VAL A 122 5.87 9.50 6.07
C VAL A 122 6.84 10.66 6.34
N LYS A 123 7.34 11.31 5.29
CA LYS A 123 8.23 12.47 5.42
C LYS A 123 7.55 13.64 6.14
N LEU A 124 6.28 13.92 5.82
CA LEU A 124 5.54 15.02 6.42
C LEU A 124 5.10 14.75 7.87
N ALA A 125 4.78 13.49 8.20
CA ALA A 125 4.42 13.09 9.56
C ALA A 125 5.62 13.09 10.52
N GLY A 126 6.85 12.91 10.01
CA GLY A 126 8.07 12.84 10.80
C GLY A 126 8.26 11.49 11.51
N LYS A 127 9.38 11.36 12.24
CA LYS A 127 9.81 10.07 12.83
C LYS A 127 8.93 9.56 13.98
N GLN A 128 8.23 10.46 14.66
CA GLN A 128 7.46 10.13 15.87
C GLN A 128 6.05 9.62 15.56
N CYS A 129 5.53 9.82 14.36
CA CYS A 129 4.19 9.41 13.96
C CYS A 129 4.24 8.46 12.76
N LYS A 130 3.62 7.30 12.89
CA LYS A 130 3.62 6.27 11.84
C LYS A 130 2.46 6.51 10.87
N ILE A 131 2.72 6.40 9.57
CA ILE A 131 1.67 6.40 8.54
C ILE A 131 1.18 4.97 8.32
N CYS A 132 -0.12 4.78 8.39
CA CYS A 132 -0.78 3.48 8.28
C CYS A 132 -1.73 3.46 7.08
N CYS A 133 -1.76 2.34 6.33
CA CYS A 133 -2.83 2.12 5.35
C CYS A 133 -4.12 1.66 6.04
N THR A 134 -5.18 1.51 5.26
CA THR A 134 -6.47 0.99 5.70
C THR A 134 -6.85 -0.29 4.93
N ARG A 135 -8.12 -0.74 5.05
CA ARG A 135 -8.72 -1.75 4.17
C ARG A 135 -9.39 -1.15 2.92
N LYS A 136 -9.33 0.16 2.72
CA LYS A 136 -9.80 0.83 1.49
C LYS A 136 -8.77 0.58 0.39
N THR A 137 -8.86 -0.58 -0.25
CA THR A 137 -7.95 -1.08 -1.29
C THR A 137 -8.74 -1.43 -2.55
N ILE A 138 -8.08 -1.41 -3.70
CA ILE A 138 -8.67 -1.95 -4.94
C ILE A 138 -8.95 -3.44 -4.72
N PRO A 139 -10.15 -3.94 -5.11
CA PRO A 139 -10.48 -5.36 -5.00
C PRO A 139 -9.36 -6.24 -5.59
N ASN A 140 -9.07 -7.36 -4.91
CA ASN A 140 -8.01 -8.32 -5.26
C ASN A 140 -6.57 -7.80 -5.23
N MET A 141 -6.32 -6.48 -5.07
CA MET A 141 -4.98 -5.88 -5.06
C MET A 141 -4.41 -5.65 -3.65
N ARG A 142 -5.12 -6.00 -2.58
CA ARG A 142 -4.73 -5.66 -1.19
C ARG A 142 -3.34 -6.13 -0.80
N VAL A 143 -2.94 -7.33 -1.17
CA VAL A 143 -1.60 -7.88 -0.87
C VAL A 143 -0.53 -6.97 -1.48
N ILE A 144 -0.67 -6.64 -2.76
CA ILE A 144 0.26 -5.81 -3.53
C ILE A 144 0.30 -4.39 -2.99
N GLN A 145 -0.87 -3.79 -2.75
CA GLN A 145 -0.95 -2.41 -2.25
C GLN A 145 -0.37 -2.26 -0.84
N LYS A 146 -0.62 -3.24 0.05
CA LYS A 146 0.00 -3.25 1.39
C LYS A 146 1.51 -3.52 1.36
N TYR A 147 1.99 -4.28 0.38
CA TYR A 147 3.43 -4.41 0.11
C TYR A 147 4.03 -3.05 -0.29
N ALA A 148 3.41 -2.36 -1.23
CA ALA A 148 3.83 -1.03 -1.69
C ALA A 148 3.89 0.01 -0.55
N VAL A 149 2.91 -0.01 0.37
CA VAL A 149 2.92 0.85 1.57
C VAL A 149 4.18 0.65 2.40
N LYS A 150 4.62 -0.60 2.57
CA LYS A 150 5.86 -0.90 3.30
C LYS A 150 7.10 -0.36 2.59
N LEU A 151 7.16 -0.45 1.27
CA LEU A 151 8.26 0.12 0.48
C LEU A 151 8.37 1.64 0.67
N GLY A 152 7.23 2.33 0.82
CA GLY A 152 7.17 3.76 1.10
C GLY A 152 7.51 4.16 2.54
N GLY A 153 7.80 3.20 3.43
CA GLY A 153 8.09 3.45 4.85
C GLY A 153 6.86 3.49 5.75
N GLY A 154 5.67 3.20 5.23
CA GLY A 154 4.44 3.09 6.01
C GLY A 154 4.30 1.74 6.72
N ILE A 155 3.29 1.65 7.58
CA ILE A 155 2.87 0.42 8.25
C ILE A 155 1.51 -0.04 7.74
N ASN A 156 1.18 -1.30 7.99
CA ASN A 156 -0.10 -1.85 7.59
C ASN A 156 -1.06 -1.95 8.80
N HIS A 157 -2.30 -1.52 8.61
CA HIS A 157 -3.43 -1.86 9.46
C HIS A 157 -3.86 -3.31 9.20
N ARG A 158 -4.83 -3.84 9.99
CA ARG A 158 -5.37 -5.20 9.84
C ARG A 158 -5.58 -5.55 8.36
N PHE A 159 -5.23 -6.79 8.01
CA PHE A 159 -5.30 -7.25 6.63
C PHE A 159 -6.74 -7.56 6.21
N ASN A 160 -7.49 -8.22 7.09
CA ASN A 160 -8.88 -8.62 6.86
C ASN A 160 -9.73 -8.45 8.13
N LEU A 161 -10.97 -8.90 8.10
CA LEU A 161 -11.90 -8.78 9.23
C LEU A 161 -11.58 -9.72 10.39
N SER A 162 -10.82 -10.79 10.14
CA SER A 162 -10.44 -11.77 11.16
C SER A 162 -9.09 -11.47 11.84
N ASP A 163 -8.34 -10.46 11.39
CA ASP A 163 -6.98 -10.17 11.88
C ASP A 163 -7.01 -9.40 13.21
N GLU A 164 -7.95 -8.45 13.35
CA GLU A 164 -8.06 -7.56 14.51
C GLU A 164 -9.51 -7.07 14.68
N PHE A 165 -9.98 -6.96 15.92
CA PHE A 165 -11.23 -6.29 16.20
C PHE A 165 -11.08 -4.79 15.93
N LEU A 166 -12.02 -4.21 15.18
CA LEU A 166 -12.16 -2.78 15.00
C LEU A 166 -13.63 -2.43 15.21
N ILE A 167 -13.93 -1.91 16.38
CA ILE A 167 -15.26 -1.44 16.75
C ILE A 167 -15.42 -0.03 16.17
N LYS A 168 -16.48 0.19 15.43
CA LYS A 168 -16.77 1.40 14.66
C LYS A 168 -18.15 1.94 14.96
N ASP A 169 -18.43 3.17 14.50
CA ASP A 169 -19.70 3.86 14.52
C ASP A 169 -20.89 2.94 14.15
N ASN A 170 -20.80 2.22 13.03
CA ASN A 170 -21.86 1.30 12.57
C ASN A 170 -22.14 0.15 13.55
N HIS A 171 -21.16 -0.30 14.33
CA HIS A 171 -21.39 -1.28 15.38
C HIS A 171 -22.05 -0.65 16.62
N ILE A 172 -21.66 0.60 16.93
CA ILE A 172 -22.17 1.35 18.06
C ILE A 172 -23.62 1.78 17.84
N ALA A 173 -24.04 2.03 16.58
CA ALA A 173 -25.42 2.35 16.24
C ALA A 173 -26.42 1.27 16.68
N SER A 174 -25.98 0.03 16.82
CA SER A 174 -26.81 -1.13 17.19
C SER A 174 -26.59 -1.59 18.64
N SER A 175 -25.62 -1.01 19.40
CA SER A 175 -25.29 -1.44 20.76
C SER A 175 -24.45 -0.39 21.50
N ASP A 176 -24.47 -0.42 22.82
CA ASP A 176 -23.61 0.43 23.63
C ASP A 176 -22.12 0.13 23.43
N ILE A 177 -21.31 1.18 23.25
CA ILE A 177 -19.87 1.08 23.00
C ILE A 177 -19.13 0.32 24.10
N LYS A 178 -19.47 0.56 25.38
CA LYS A 178 -18.81 -0.09 26.53
C LYS A 178 -19.11 -1.59 26.55
N ASN A 179 -20.33 -1.97 26.23
CA ASN A 179 -20.73 -3.37 26.12
C ASN A 179 -19.99 -4.08 24.99
N LEU A 180 -19.94 -3.48 23.79
CA LEU A 180 -19.20 -4.03 22.65
C LEU A 180 -17.72 -4.23 22.93
N VAL A 181 -17.08 -3.25 23.58
CA VAL A 181 -15.66 -3.35 23.96
C VAL A 181 -15.46 -4.48 24.99
N SER A 182 -16.35 -4.61 25.97
CA SER A 182 -16.30 -5.68 26.98
C SER A 182 -16.46 -7.07 26.35
N LEU A 183 -17.39 -7.22 25.42
CA LEU A 183 -17.56 -8.46 24.64
C LEU A 183 -16.33 -8.77 23.77
N ALA A 184 -15.73 -7.75 23.12
CA ALA A 184 -14.51 -7.93 22.35
C ALA A 184 -13.35 -8.36 23.24
N ILE A 185 -13.19 -7.80 24.46
CA ILE A 185 -12.18 -8.19 25.43
C ILE A 185 -12.34 -9.66 25.83
N LYS A 186 -13.57 -10.09 26.11
CA LYS A 186 -13.89 -11.49 26.46
C LYS A 186 -13.52 -12.47 25.32
N ASN A 187 -13.74 -12.06 24.07
CA ASN A 187 -13.60 -12.93 22.89
C ASN A 187 -12.30 -12.74 22.12
N LYS A 188 -11.44 -11.79 22.48
CA LYS A 188 -10.25 -11.41 21.67
C LYS A 188 -9.22 -12.51 21.46
N LYS A 189 -9.14 -13.51 22.35
CA LYS A 189 -8.03 -14.45 22.38
C LYS A 189 -6.70 -13.67 22.33
N ARG A 190 -5.88 -13.86 21.28
CA ARG A 190 -4.61 -13.14 21.06
C ARG A 190 -4.73 -11.94 20.09
N LYS A 191 -5.97 -11.57 19.68
CA LYS A 191 -6.18 -10.50 18.71
C LYS A 191 -6.19 -9.13 19.37
N LYS A 192 -5.72 -8.12 18.64
CA LYS A 192 -5.81 -6.72 19.06
C LYS A 192 -7.24 -6.21 18.96
N ILE A 193 -7.53 -5.19 19.74
CA ILE A 193 -8.80 -4.46 19.70
C ILE A 193 -8.48 -2.99 19.48
N THR A 194 -9.01 -2.43 18.42
CA THR A 194 -9.05 -0.99 18.14
C THR A 194 -10.48 -0.50 18.29
N VAL A 195 -10.67 0.60 19.01
CA VAL A 195 -11.98 1.23 19.24
C VAL A 195 -11.97 2.61 18.58
N GLU A 196 -12.87 2.82 17.66
CA GLU A 196 -13.11 4.10 16.99
C GLU A 196 -14.02 4.97 17.83
N VAL A 197 -13.67 6.26 17.98
CA VAL A 197 -14.44 7.26 18.71
C VAL A 197 -14.50 8.55 17.91
N ASP A 198 -15.69 9.16 17.84
CA ASP A 198 -15.95 10.40 17.10
C ASP A 198 -15.83 11.65 17.95
N ASN A 199 -15.80 11.50 19.28
CA ASN A 199 -15.77 12.61 20.23
C ASN A 199 -15.17 12.21 21.57
N LEU A 200 -14.84 13.24 22.38
CA LEU A 200 -14.23 13.05 23.71
C LEU A 200 -15.20 12.41 24.74
N LYS A 201 -16.51 12.50 24.55
CA LYS A 201 -17.50 11.86 25.41
C LYS A 201 -17.43 10.34 25.26
N GLN A 202 -17.43 9.83 24.02
CA GLN A 202 -17.23 8.40 23.73
C GLN A 202 -15.88 7.91 24.27
N LEU A 203 -14.80 8.69 24.07
CA LEU A 203 -13.49 8.35 24.65
C LEU A 203 -13.57 8.14 26.15
N LYS A 204 -14.17 9.09 26.92
CA LYS A 204 -14.29 9.01 28.38
C LYS A 204 -15.08 7.77 28.81
N THR A 205 -16.09 7.34 28.05
CA THR A 205 -16.91 6.16 28.35
C THR A 205 -16.13 4.85 28.31
N ILE A 206 -15.11 4.75 27.45
CA ILE A 206 -14.30 3.52 27.28
C ILE A 206 -12.98 3.53 28.06
N MET A 207 -12.67 4.65 28.74
CA MET A 207 -11.47 4.72 29.56
C MET A 207 -11.50 3.68 30.69
N GLY A 208 -10.33 3.09 30.97
CA GLY A 208 -10.18 2.02 31.97
C GLY A 208 -10.47 0.60 31.44
N LEU A 209 -11.06 0.42 30.26
CA LEU A 209 -11.23 -0.90 29.63
C LEU A 209 -9.91 -1.39 29.02
N LYS A 210 -9.63 -2.70 29.06
CA LYS A 210 -8.35 -3.31 28.62
C LYS A 210 -8.34 -3.65 27.12
N PHE A 211 -8.16 -2.65 26.24
CA PHE A 211 -7.99 -2.82 24.80
C PHE A 211 -6.68 -2.19 24.31
N ASN A 212 -6.39 -2.19 22.99
CA ASN A 212 -5.06 -1.85 22.50
C ASN A 212 -4.94 -0.42 21.95
N THR A 213 -5.90 0.01 21.12
CA THR A 213 -5.78 1.25 20.36
C THR A 213 -7.08 2.04 20.37
N VAL A 214 -7.00 3.34 20.63
CA VAL A 214 -8.09 4.29 20.34
C VAL A 214 -7.85 4.92 18.99
N LEU A 215 -8.86 4.86 18.11
CA LEU A 215 -8.87 5.53 16.83
C LEU A 215 -9.81 6.72 16.92
N PHE A 216 -9.28 7.91 16.70
CA PHE A 216 -10.00 9.17 16.63
C PHE A 216 -10.43 9.43 15.19
N ASP A 217 -11.72 9.36 14.88
CA ASP A 217 -12.20 9.57 13.52
C ASP A 217 -12.73 10.99 13.34
N ASN A 218 -12.27 11.66 12.28
CA ASN A 218 -12.68 13.00 11.86
C ASN A 218 -12.66 14.10 12.94
N MET A 219 -11.82 13.97 13.96
CA MET A 219 -11.72 14.99 15.03
C MET A 219 -10.95 16.25 14.60
N SER A 220 -11.38 17.40 15.09
CA SER A 220 -10.60 18.64 14.98
C SER A 220 -9.23 18.48 15.65
N LEU A 221 -8.22 19.25 15.20
CA LEU A 221 -6.87 19.18 15.79
C LEU A 221 -6.88 19.49 17.31
N LYS A 222 -7.78 20.36 17.76
CA LYS A 222 -7.97 20.68 19.18
C LYS A 222 -8.44 19.46 19.96
N ASN A 223 -9.54 18.84 19.52
CA ASN A 223 -10.12 17.66 20.18
C ASN A 223 -9.19 16.45 20.08
N LEU A 224 -8.51 16.25 18.94
CA LEU A 224 -7.52 15.20 18.77
C LEU A 224 -6.37 15.34 19.77
N LYS A 225 -5.81 16.54 19.92
CA LYS A 225 -4.72 16.80 20.89
C LYS A 225 -5.16 16.52 22.33
N GLU A 226 -6.38 16.92 22.69
CA GLU A 226 -6.96 16.63 24.01
C GLU A 226 -7.18 15.12 24.20
N GLY A 227 -7.79 14.44 23.20
CA GLY A 227 -8.02 13.01 23.23
C GLY A 227 -6.71 12.21 23.35
N VAL A 228 -5.67 12.59 22.61
CA VAL A 228 -4.32 12.00 22.71
C VAL A 228 -3.77 12.18 24.14
N LYS A 229 -3.87 13.37 24.73
CA LYS A 229 -3.41 13.63 26.12
C LYS A 229 -4.10 12.71 27.12
N ILE A 230 -5.39 12.45 26.95
CA ILE A 230 -6.18 11.56 27.84
C ILE A 230 -5.79 10.10 27.62
N ALA A 231 -5.69 9.66 26.36
CA ALA A 231 -5.62 8.23 25.99
C ALA A 231 -4.19 7.65 26.04
N ARG A 232 -3.15 8.42 25.69
CA ARG A 232 -1.80 7.93 25.41
C ARG A 232 -1.09 7.17 26.56
N LYS A 233 -1.53 7.35 27.79
CA LYS A 233 -0.98 6.62 28.94
C LYS A 233 -1.46 5.15 28.99
N TYR A 234 -2.56 4.84 28.32
CA TYR A 234 -3.27 3.56 28.41
C TYR A 234 -3.35 2.83 27.07
N TYR A 235 -3.36 3.56 25.95
CA TYR A 235 -3.64 3.03 24.60
C TYR A 235 -2.67 3.60 23.58
N GLU A 236 -2.41 2.82 22.52
CA GLU A 236 -1.89 3.36 21.27
C GLU A 236 -2.94 4.29 20.67
N THR A 237 -2.54 5.45 20.18
CA THR A 237 -3.43 6.46 19.63
C THR A 237 -3.33 6.51 18.11
N GLU A 238 -4.48 6.53 17.44
CA GLU A 238 -4.57 6.58 15.98
C GLU A 238 -5.50 7.70 15.55
N ALA A 239 -5.12 8.49 14.53
CA ALA A 239 -5.99 9.46 13.88
C ALA A 239 -6.42 8.95 12.51
N SER A 240 -7.69 9.15 12.17
CA SER A 240 -8.31 8.79 10.89
C SER A 240 -9.25 9.89 10.41
N GLY A 241 -9.67 9.82 9.15
CA GLY A 241 -10.65 10.70 8.55
C GLY A 241 -10.05 11.90 7.80
N ASN A 242 -10.34 11.98 6.50
CA ASN A 242 -10.05 13.09 5.58
C ASN A 242 -8.60 13.66 5.59
N ILE A 243 -7.62 12.82 5.98
CA ILE A 243 -6.22 13.22 6.08
C ILE A 243 -5.55 13.22 4.70
N ASN A 244 -4.90 14.34 4.36
CA ASN A 244 -4.20 14.56 3.10
C ASN A 244 -2.81 15.16 3.34
N LEU A 245 -2.02 15.39 2.28
CA LEU A 245 -0.65 15.91 2.38
C LEU A 245 -0.57 17.32 3.02
N LYS A 246 -1.64 18.13 2.93
CA LYS A 246 -1.68 19.47 3.54
C LYS A 246 -1.95 19.38 5.05
N THR A 247 -2.73 18.39 5.50
CA THR A 247 -3.20 18.29 6.89
C THR A 247 -2.36 17.35 7.76
N VAL A 248 -1.70 16.33 7.18
CA VAL A 248 -0.98 15.26 7.91
C VAL A 248 0.06 15.80 8.90
N LYS A 249 0.78 16.87 8.56
CA LYS A 249 1.77 17.49 9.46
C LYS A 249 1.14 18.08 10.73
N GLY A 250 -0.04 18.71 10.59
CA GLY A 250 -0.81 19.24 11.72
C GLY A 250 -1.31 18.11 12.62
N VAL A 251 -1.84 17.04 12.01
CA VAL A 251 -2.31 15.85 12.74
C VAL A 251 -1.15 15.20 13.51
N ALA A 252 0.00 14.99 12.88
CA ALA A 252 1.17 14.39 13.53
C ALA A 252 1.65 15.22 14.74
N LYS A 253 1.57 16.57 14.67
CA LYS A 253 1.94 17.48 15.78
C LYS A 253 1.02 17.38 17.01
N THR A 254 -0.14 16.71 16.91
CA THR A 254 -0.98 16.45 18.08
C THR A 254 -0.39 15.42 19.05
N GLY A 255 0.65 14.69 18.58
CA GLY A 255 1.32 13.63 19.35
C GLY A 255 0.68 12.27 19.21
N VAL A 256 -0.22 12.08 18.23
CA VAL A 256 -0.80 10.77 17.90
C VAL A 256 0.29 9.80 17.44
N ASP A 257 0.19 8.51 17.83
CA ASP A 257 1.24 7.51 17.53
C ASP A 257 1.22 7.07 16.06
N ARG A 258 0.02 7.00 15.44
CA ARG A 258 -0.14 6.66 14.03
C ARG A 258 -1.31 7.37 13.36
N ILE A 259 -1.23 7.52 12.07
CA ILE A 259 -2.23 8.16 11.21
C ILE A 259 -2.65 7.19 10.11
N SER A 260 -3.93 6.85 10.05
CA SER A 260 -4.51 6.03 8.99
C SER A 260 -4.94 6.88 7.80
N VAL A 261 -4.42 6.54 6.62
CA VAL A 261 -4.69 7.26 5.38
C VAL A 261 -5.17 6.30 4.30
N GLY A 262 -6.45 6.35 3.96
CA GLY A 262 -7.04 5.49 2.91
C GLY A 262 -6.53 5.83 1.51
N SER A 263 -6.33 7.12 1.23
CA SER A 263 -5.94 7.59 -0.11
C SER A 263 -4.57 7.12 -0.60
N ILE A 264 -3.72 6.60 0.29
CA ILE A 264 -2.44 6.00 -0.14
C ILE A 264 -2.62 4.69 -0.91
N THR A 265 -3.75 4.01 -0.74
CA THR A 265 -4.03 2.75 -1.44
C THR A 265 -5.09 2.87 -2.53
N HIS A 266 -6.17 3.62 -2.31
CA HIS A 266 -7.24 3.72 -3.30
C HIS A 266 -7.11 4.88 -4.30
N SER A 267 -6.21 5.87 -4.06
CA SER A 267 -6.09 7.08 -4.89
C SER A 267 -4.63 7.49 -5.11
N ALA A 268 -3.70 6.56 -5.14
CA ALA A 268 -2.32 6.84 -5.51
C ALA A 268 -2.22 7.00 -7.04
N SER A 269 -1.58 8.07 -7.49
CA SER A 269 -1.25 8.24 -8.91
C SER A 269 -0.17 7.25 -9.33
N ALA A 270 -0.28 6.68 -10.51
CA ALA A 270 0.74 5.84 -11.10
C ALA A 270 2.02 6.64 -11.38
N ILE A 271 3.17 5.99 -11.28
CA ILE A 271 4.45 6.57 -11.71
C ILE A 271 4.68 6.20 -13.17
N ASP A 272 5.16 7.15 -13.94
CA ASP A 272 5.47 6.93 -15.35
C ASP A 272 6.87 6.33 -15.52
N PHE A 273 6.92 5.20 -16.24
CA PHE A 273 8.13 4.50 -16.66
C PHE A 273 8.11 4.28 -18.16
N LYS A 274 9.30 4.20 -18.76
CA LYS A 274 9.45 3.87 -20.18
C LYS A 274 10.51 2.80 -20.40
N LEU A 275 10.35 2.03 -21.47
CA LEU A 275 11.43 1.29 -22.09
C LEU A 275 12.03 2.14 -23.22
N GLU A 276 13.36 2.17 -23.30
CA GLU A 276 14.12 2.92 -24.30
C GLU A 276 15.16 1.97 -24.91
N ILE A 277 15.15 1.85 -26.25
CA ILE A 277 16.07 1.03 -27.05
C ILE A 277 17.42 1.69 -27.14
#